data_7eb73c153ff6995d05a69bfd85d651b1
#
_entry.id   7eb73c153ff6995d05a69bfd85d651b1
#
_cell.length_a   1.000
_cell.length_b   1.000
_cell.length_c   1.000
_cell.angle_alpha   90.00
_cell.angle_beta   90.00
_cell.angle_gamma   90.00
#
_symmetry.space_group_name_H-M   'P 1'
#
loop_
_entity.id
_entity.type
_entity.pdbx_description
1 polymer ?
#
loop_
_entity_poly.entity_id
_entity_poly.type
_entity_poly.pdbx_seq_one_letter_code
_entity_poly.pdbx_strand_id
1 'polypeptide(L)'
;MYKRQVYEIPLLAPLARKGGHTRASRANAHALLRSGEVVGVFPEGFKGIGKPFSDRYQLQRFGRGGFAATAIRARVPIVPCAIVGAEEIYPLIGNAPALAQVLKLPYFPITPLFPWLGPLGAVPLPSKWIIEFCPPVPTSDYEPGSENDPAVVADLSDRVRGTIQRKLGGLLAERGPAFA
;
A
#
# COMPACT_ATOMS: atom_id res chain seq x y z
N MET A 1 5.96 4.48 -12.25
CA MET A 1 7.12 4.05 -13.04
C MET A 1 8.12 3.20 -12.25
N TYR A 2 8.16 3.25 -10.94
CA TYR A 2 9.15 2.60 -10.07
C TYR A 2 8.95 1.11 -9.77
N LYS A 3 7.76 0.56 -9.97
CA LYS A 3 7.47 -0.86 -9.71
C LYS A 3 8.18 -1.85 -10.66
N ARG A 4 8.80 -1.37 -11.74
CA ARG A 4 9.59 -2.20 -12.64
C ARG A 4 11.04 -2.37 -12.19
N GLN A 5 11.61 -1.39 -11.50
CA GLN A 5 13.04 -1.36 -11.14
C GLN A 5 13.48 -2.51 -10.23
N VAL A 6 12.65 -2.92 -9.26
CA VAL A 6 12.97 -4.06 -8.36
C VAL A 6 13.18 -5.36 -9.17
N TYR A 7 12.46 -5.53 -10.29
CA TYR A 7 12.61 -6.69 -11.16
C TYR A 7 13.72 -6.56 -12.19
N GLU A 8 14.30 -5.37 -12.31
CA GLU A 8 15.44 -5.08 -13.19
C GLU A 8 16.78 -5.24 -12.45
N ILE A 9 16.78 -5.30 -11.11
CA ILE A 9 17.95 -5.55 -10.29
C ILE A 9 18.15 -7.06 -10.16
N PRO A 10 19.25 -7.64 -10.72
CA PRO A 10 19.44 -9.09 -10.80
C PRO A 10 19.39 -9.82 -9.46
N LEU A 11 19.84 -9.16 -8.38
CA LEU A 11 19.89 -9.73 -7.04
C LEU A 11 18.53 -9.69 -6.31
N LEU A 12 17.72 -8.63 -6.56
CA LEU A 12 16.44 -8.41 -5.87
C LEU A 12 15.26 -9.11 -6.57
N ALA A 13 15.33 -9.30 -7.88
CA ALA A 13 14.26 -9.91 -8.65
C ALA A 13 13.92 -11.36 -8.21
N PRO A 14 14.88 -12.26 -7.98
CA PRO A 14 14.61 -13.61 -7.48
C PRO A 14 14.02 -13.59 -6.06
N LEU A 15 14.52 -12.69 -5.21
CA LEU A 15 14.05 -12.54 -3.83
C LEU A 15 12.61 -12.06 -3.78
N ALA A 16 12.28 -11.05 -4.58
CA ALA A 16 10.92 -10.54 -4.70
C ALA A 16 9.95 -11.61 -5.21
N ARG A 17 10.35 -12.42 -6.21
CA ARG A 17 9.52 -13.52 -6.72
C ARG A 17 9.29 -14.60 -5.67
N LYS A 18 10.33 -15.01 -4.94
CA LYS A 18 10.20 -15.98 -3.83
C LYS A 18 9.32 -15.46 -2.70
N GLY A 19 9.30 -14.14 -2.45
CA GLY A 19 8.40 -13.49 -1.51
C GLY A 19 6.98 -13.27 -2.05
N GLY A 20 6.58 -13.89 -3.17
CA GLY A 20 5.24 -13.79 -3.72
C GLY A 20 4.94 -12.48 -4.45
N HIS A 21 5.95 -11.60 -4.61
CA HIS A 21 5.73 -10.35 -5.33
C HIS A 21 5.61 -10.57 -6.83
N THR A 22 4.65 -9.92 -7.46
CA THR A 22 4.45 -9.93 -8.92
C THR A 22 4.48 -8.51 -9.50
N ARG A 23 4.69 -8.42 -10.81
CA ARG A 23 4.60 -7.12 -11.49
C ARG A 23 3.19 -6.55 -11.34
N ALA A 24 3.09 -5.32 -10.85
CA ALA A 24 1.82 -4.63 -10.70
C ALA A 24 1.21 -4.29 -12.06
N SER A 25 0.48 -5.24 -12.65
CA SER A 25 -0.34 -5.05 -13.83
C SER A 25 -1.74 -5.59 -13.59
N ARG A 26 -2.74 -4.97 -14.22
CA ARG A 26 -4.13 -5.47 -14.13
C ARG A 26 -4.25 -6.88 -14.70
N ALA A 27 -3.53 -7.18 -15.77
CA ALA A 27 -3.54 -8.49 -16.41
C ALA A 27 -3.02 -9.59 -15.48
N ASN A 28 -1.87 -9.36 -14.80
CA ASN A 28 -1.32 -10.33 -13.85
C ASN A 28 -2.25 -10.53 -12.65
N ALA A 29 -2.77 -9.43 -12.07
CA ALA A 29 -3.68 -9.52 -10.93
C ALA A 29 -4.95 -10.30 -11.30
N HIS A 30 -5.53 -10.02 -12.48
CA HIS A 30 -6.70 -10.73 -12.97
C HIS A 30 -6.40 -12.22 -13.21
N ALA A 31 -5.26 -12.57 -13.80
CA ALA A 31 -4.87 -13.95 -14.04
C ALA A 31 -4.72 -14.73 -12.73
N LEU A 32 -4.07 -14.14 -11.70
CA LEU A 32 -3.91 -14.74 -10.38
C LEU A 32 -5.28 -14.96 -9.69
N LEU A 33 -6.15 -13.97 -9.72
CA LEU A 33 -7.50 -14.11 -9.15
C LEU A 33 -8.31 -15.21 -9.86
N ARG A 34 -8.16 -15.34 -11.18
CA ARG A 34 -8.81 -16.39 -11.96
C ARG A 34 -8.28 -17.80 -11.68
N SER A 35 -7.03 -17.92 -11.23
CA SER A 35 -6.45 -19.20 -10.76
C SER A 35 -6.74 -19.50 -9.30
N GLY A 36 -7.58 -18.68 -8.62
CA GLY A 36 -7.97 -18.91 -7.23
C GLY A 36 -6.97 -18.36 -6.21
N GLU A 37 -5.98 -17.59 -6.65
CA GLU A 37 -4.97 -17.01 -5.78
C GLU A 37 -5.49 -15.76 -5.05
N VAL A 38 -4.99 -15.53 -3.83
CA VAL A 38 -5.22 -14.29 -3.09
C VAL A 38 -4.22 -13.23 -3.53
N VAL A 39 -4.72 -12.05 -3.89
CA VAL A 39 -3.89 -10.95 -4.37
C VAL A 39 -3.93 -9.77 -3.40
N GLY A 40 -2.81 -9.50 -2.73
CA GLY A 40 -2.64 -8.32 -1.89
C GLY A 40 -2.24 -7.09 -2.72
N VAL A 41 -2.90 -5.96 -2.48
CA VAL A 41 -2.59 -4.67 -3.12
C VAL A 41 -2.47 -3.55 -2.10
N PHE A 42 -1.52 -2.64 -2.34
CA PHE A 42 -1.36 -1.40 -1.58
C PHE A 42 -1.74 -0.22 -2.49
N PRO A 43 -3.01 0.21 -2.49
CA PRO A 43 -3.53 1.12 -3.51
C PRO A 43 -3.04 2.56 -3.40
N GLU A 44 -2.58 3.00 -2.23
CA GLU A 44 -1.89 4.30 -2.07
C GLU A 44 -0.60 4.36 -2.90
N GLY A 45 0.05 3.21 -3.06
CA GLY A 45 1.29 3.09 -3.79
C GLY A 45 2.39 3.93 -3.14
N PHE A 46 3.08 4.70 -3.99
CA PHE A 46 4.26 5.47 -3.59
C PHE A 46 3.94 6.67 -2.68
N LYS A 47 2.74 7.22 -2.82
CA LYS A 47 2.29 8.37 -2.02
C LYS A 47 2.10 7.99 -0.54
N GLY A 48 1.68 6.77 -0.27
CA GLY A 48 1.56 6.27 1.09
C GLY A 48 2.91 6.13 1.80
N ILE A 49 3.92 5.61 1.06
CA ILE A 49 5.26 5.38 1.63
C ILE A 49 6.01 6.69 1.89
N GLY A 50 5.88 7.69 1.00
CA GLY A 50 6.58 8.98 1.10
C GLY A 50 5.88 10.04 1.94
N LYS A 51 4.88 9.68 2.68
CA LYS A 51 4.07 10.56 3.53
C LYS A 51 4.84 10.96 4.79
N PRO A 52 4.82 12.24 5.22
CA PRO A 52 5.45 12.66 6.47
C PRO A 52 4.78 12.01 7.68
N PHE A 53 5.53 11.84 8.76
CA PHE A 53 5.05 11.19 9.97
C PHE A 53 3.87 11.93 10.63
N SER A 54 3.75 13.24 10.43
CA SER A 54 2.60 14.04 10.86
C SER A 54 1.29 13.54 10.25
N ASP A 55 1.34 13.03 9.03
CA ASP A 55 0.18 12.60 8.24
C ASP A 55 -0.02 11.08 8.33
N ARG A 56 0.67 10.41 9.26
CA ARG A 56 0.52 8.96 9.43
C ARG A 56 -0.94 8.60 9.67
N TYR A 57 -1.33 7.44 9.16
CA TYR A 57 -2.70 6.91 9.23
C TYR A 57 -3.77 7.72 8.51
N GLN A 58 -3.39 8.80 7.81
CA GLN A 58 -4.27 9.49 6.87
C GLN A 58 -4.06 8.90 5.48
N LEU A 59 -5.01 8.09 5.03
CA LEU A 59 -4.90 7.43 3.73
C LEU A 59 -4.93 8.42 2.59
N GLN A 60 -3.95 8.33 1.72
CA GLN A 60 -3.91 9.06 0.47
C GLN A 60 -4.94 8.51 -0.51
N ARG A 61 -5.20 9.24 -1.60
CA ARG A 61 -6.10 8.77 -2.65
C ARG A 61 -5.58 7.48 -3.28
N PHE A 62 -6.45 6.50 -3.45
CA PHE A 62 -6.15 5.19 -4.05
C PHE A 62 -6.04 5.27 -5.57
N GLY A 63 -5.00 5.91 -6.06
CA GLY A 63 -4.65 5.97 -7.48
C GLY A 63 -5.86 6.15 -8.43
N ARG A 64 -5.92 5.30 -9.48
CA ARG A 64 -7.03 5.28 -10.47
C ARG A 64 -8.03 4.15 -10.23
N GLY A 65 -8.09 3.56 -9.04
CA GLY A 65 -9.01 2.47 -8.74
C GLY A 65 -8.73 1.15 -9.49
N GLY A 66 -7.51 0.95 -9.99
CA GLY A 66 -7.19 -0.23 -10.79
C GLY A 66 -7.44 -1.57 -10.10
N PHE A 67 -7.35 -1.61 -8.77
CA PHE A 67 -7.67 -2.80 -7.97
C PHE A 67 -9.18 -3.06 -7.96
N ALA A 68 -10.00 -2.01 -7.85
CA ALA A 68 -11.46 -2.10 -7.86
C ALA A 68 -11.95 -2.62 -9.22
N ALA A 69 -11.47 -2.03 -10.32
CA ALA A 69 -11.78 -2.51 -11.67
C ALA A 69 -11.38 -3.99 -11.87
N THR A 70 -10.24 -4.41 -11.31
CA THR A 70 -9.78 -5.80 -11.43
C THR A 70 -10.66 -6.75 -10.62
N ALA A 71 -11.09 -6.35 -9.42
CA ALA A 71 -11.98 -7.14 -8.58
C ALA A 71 -13.38 -7.30 -9.22
N ILE A 72 -13.97 -6.22 -9.75
CA ILE A 72 -15.24 -6.27 -10.49
C ILE A 72 -15.13 -7.25 -11.66
N ARG A 73 -14.09 -7.09 -12.49
CA ARG A 73 -13.88 -7.95 -13.66
C ARG A 73 -13.68 -9.41 -13.30
N ALA A 74 -13.00 -9.70 -12.20
CA ALA A 74 -12.78 -11.06 -11.71
C ALA A 74 -13.97 -11.61 -10.91
N ARG A 75 -14.93 -10.77 -10.54
CA ARG A 75 -16.08 -11.09 -9.68
C ARG A 75 -15.67 -11.65 -8.32
N VAL A 76 -14.62 -11.08 -7.72
CA VAL A 76 -14.10 -11.49 -6.42
C VAL A 76 -14.30 -10.38 -5.39
N PRO A 77 -14.62 -10.70 -4.13
CA PRO A 77 -14.77 -9.68 -3.09
C PRO A 77 -13.45 -8.98 -2.79
N ILE A 78 -13.55 -7.73 -2.33
CA ILE A 78 -12.42 -6.98 -1.80
C ILE A 78 -12.48 -7.06 -0.28
N VAL A 79 -11.43 -7.55 0.36
CA VAL A 79 -11.28 -7.54 1.81
C VAL A 79 -10.40 -6.37 2.21
N PRO A 80 -10.97 -5.27 2.75
CA PRO A 80 -10.16 -4.16 3.24
C PRO A 80 -9.36 -4.60 4.46
N CYS A 81 -8.08 -4.20 4.52
CA CYS A 81 -7.19 -4.51 5.63
C CYS A 81 -6.64 -3.21 6.22
N ALA A 82 -6.85 -3.00 7.52
CA ALA A 82 -6.29 -1.90 8.28
C ALA A 82 -5.01 -2.35 9.00
N ILE A 83 -3.91 -1.60 8.81
CA ILE A 83 -2.62 -1.90 9.41
C ILE A 83 -2.17 -0.69 10.22
N VAL A 84 -2.04 -0.85 11.53
CA VAL A 84 -1.49 0.13 12.46
C VAL A 84 -0.11 -0.34 12.90
N GLY A 85 0.84 0.58 13.08
CA GLY A 85 2.23 0.29 13.46
C GLY A 85 3.22 0.38 12.31
N ALA A 86 2.81 0.07 11.08
CA ALA A 86 3.70 0.04 9.92
C ALA A 86 4.34 1.40 9.57
N GLU A 87 3.63 2.51 9.79
CA GLU A 87 4.13 3.86 9.49
C GLU A 87 5.06 4.41 10.59
N GLU A 88 5.20 3.70 11.69
CA GLU A 88 6.01 4.09 12.85
C GLU A 88 7.39 3.46 12.87
N ILE A 89 7.61 2.41 12.08
CA ILE A 89 8.92 1.75 12.01
C ILE A 89 10.01 2.61 11.38
N TYR A 90 9.63 3.52 10.46
CA TYR A 90 10.50 4.49 9.82
C TYR A 90 9.81 5.86 9.77
N PRO A 91 9.70 6.58 10.90
CA PRO A 91 8.99 7.85 10.92
C PRO A 91 9.69 8.87 10.03
N LEU A 92 9.05 9.23 8.92
CA LEU A 92 9.59 10.18 7.95
C LEU A 92 9.39 11.61 8.49
N ILE A 93 10.48 12.21 8.98
CA ILE A 93 10.47 13.57 9.52
C ILE A 93 10.83 14.62 8.48
N GLY A 94 11.40 14.19 7.35
CA GLY A 94 11.77 15.08 6.25
C GLY A 94 12.12 14.33 4.98
N ASN A 95 12.32 15.10 3.92
CA ASN A 95 12.75 14.61 2.63
C ASN A 95 13.81 15.56 2.06
N ALA A 96 14.85 15.02 1.40
CA ALA A 96 15.87 15.80 0.71
C ALA A 96 15.71 15.64 -0.82
N PRO A 97 14.88 16.47 -1.49
CA PRO A 97 14.57 16.31 -2.91
C PRO A 97 15.81 16.42 -3.82
N ALA A 98 16.73 17.32 -3.50
CA ALA A 98 17.96 17.48 -4.26
C ALA A 98 18.83 16.22 -4.24
N LEU A 99 18.95 15.59 -3.06
CA LEU A 99 19.69 14.35 -2.92
C LEU A 99 18.99 13.17 -3.61
N ALA A 100 17.67 13.15 -3.53
CA ALA A 100 16.86 12.16 -4.24
C ALA A 100 17.06 12.26 -5.77
N GLN A 101 17.11 13.45 -6.32
CA GLN A 101 17.36 13.67 -7.76
C GLN A 101 18.75 13.19 -8.17
N VAL A 102 19.80 13.54 -7.42
CA VAL A 102 21.18 13.10 -7.70
C VAL A 102 21.29 11.58 -7.66
N LEU A 103 20.65 10.93 -6.69
CA LEU A 103 20.66 9.47 -6.52
C LEU A 103 19.62 8.75 -7.39
N LYS A 104 18.85 9.48 -8.21
CA LYS A 104 17.76 8.96 -9.04
C LYS A 104 16.74 8.16 -8.23
N LEU A 105 16.55 8.56 -6.96
CA LEU A 105 15.56 7.99 -6.06
C LEU A 105 14.25 8.81 -6.13
N PRO A 106 13.12 8.19 -5.86
CA PRO A 106 11.83 8.87 -5.86
C PRO A 106 11.68 9.86 -4.70
N TYR A 107 12.35 9.61 -3.60
CA TYR A 107 12.51 10.45 -2.43
C TYR A 107 13.76 10.01 -1.68
N PHE A 108 14.35 10.91 -0.89
CA PHE A 108 15.44 10.60 0.04
C PHE A 108 14.89 10.78 1.45
N PRO A 109 14.60 9.68 2.17
CA PRO A 109 13.96 9.76 3.48
C PRO A 109 14.91 10.31 4.53
N ILE A 110 14.42 11.21 5.36
CA ILE A 110 15.08 11.64 6.59
C ILE A 110 14.24 11.11 7.75
N THR A 111 14.81 10.21 8.52
CA THR A 111 14.21 9.64 9.73
C THR A 111 15.07 9.99 10.95
N PRO A 112 14.65 9.72 12.18
CA PRO A 112 15.49 9.94 13.36
C PRO A 112 16.85 9.20 13.32
N LEU A 113 16.91 8.07 12.61
CA LEU A 113 18.11 7.24 12.51
C LEU A 113 18.85 7.38 11.19
N PHE A 114 18.15 7.65 10.09
CA PHE A 114 18.74 7.77 8.77
C PHE A 114 18.69 9.23 8.26
N PRO A 115 19.75 9.82 7.70
CA PRO A 115 21.03 9.17 7.31
C PRO A 115 22.10 9.10 8.42
N TRP A 116 21.85 9.60 9.62
CA TRP A 116 22.84 9.83 10.67
C TRP A 116 23.60 8.59 11.08
N LEU A 117 22.92 7.45 11.17
CA LEU A 117 23.51 6.15 11.52
C LEU A 117 23.85 5.31 10.28
N GLY A 118 23.81 5.91 9.07
CA GLY A 118 24.10 5.19 7.82
C GLY A 118 23.26 3.90 7.69
N PRO A 119 23.89 2.72 7.42
CA PRO A 119 23.16 1.45 7.26
C PRO A 119 22.34 1.02 8.49
N LEU A 120 22.75 1.42 9.71
CA LEU A 120 21.99 1.14 10.93
C LEU A 120 20.65 1.89 10.96
N GLY A 121 20.53 2.97 10.21
CA GLY A 121 19.26 3.67 10.03
C GLY A 121 18.21 2.85 9.24
N ALA A 122 18.60 1.72 8.66
CA ALA A 122 17.67 0.77 8.03
C ALA A 122 17.05 -0.23 9.05
N VAL A 123 17.49 -0.21 10.33
CA VAL A 123 16.87 -1.01 11.37
C VAL A 123 15.52 -0.38 11.73
N PRO A 124 14.40 -1.13 11.63
CA PRO A 124 13.08 -0.60 11.96
C PRO A 124 12.96 -0.34 13.45
N LEU A 125 12.31 0.77 13.82
CA LEU A 125 11.95 1.04 15.19
C LEU A 125 10.93 -0.01 15.69
N PRO A 126 11.03 -0.45 16.95
CA PRO A 126 10.02 -1.32 17.53
C PRO A 126 8.69 -0.55 17.62
N SER A 127 7.65 -1.09 17.05
CA SER A 127 6.31 -0.53 17.17
C SER A 127 5.27 -1.63 17.37
N LYS A 128 4.21 -1.31 18.09
CA LYS A 128 3.09 -2.22 18.30
C LYS A 128 2.23 -2.28 17.03
N TRP A 129 2.16 -3.47 16.43
CA TRP A 129 1.38 -3.69 15.21
C TRP A 129 0.01 -4.26 15.53
N ILE A 130 -1.00 -3.75 14.83
CA ILE A 130 -2.33 -4.32 14.77
C ILE A 130 -2.72 -4.44 13.30
N ILE A 131 -3.11 -5.63 12.88
CA ILE A 131 -3.58 -5.92 11.52
C ILE A 131 -5.00 -6.46 11.64
N GLU A 132 -5.95 -5.79 11.02
CA GLU A 132 -7.35 -6.19 11.07
C GLU A 132 -7.97 -6.22 9.67
N PHE A 133 -8.61 -7.35 9.36
CA PHE A 133 -9.37 -7.54 8.15
C PHE A 133 -10.81 -7.11 8.38
N CYS A 134 -11.29 -6.17 7.56
CA CYS A 134 -12.68 -5.71 7.59
C CYS A 134 -13.60 -6.67 6.84
N PRO A 135 -14.92 -6.56 7.02
CA PRO A 135 -15.88 -7.32 6.24
C PRO A 135 -15.66 -7.19 4.74
N PRO A 136 -15.79 -8.27 3.98
CA PRO A 136 -15.62 -8.25 2.53
C PRO A 136 -16.62 -7.29 1.86
N VAL A 137 -16.14 -6.54 0.88
CA VAL A 137 -16.96 -5.72 -0.01
C VAL A 137 -17.26 -6.56 -1.25
N PRO A 138 -18.53 -6.98 -1.47
CA PRO A 138 -18.88 -7.80 -2.61
C PRO A 138 -18.73 -7.02 -3.91
N THR A 139 -18.39 -7.73 -4.98
CA THR A 139 -18.35 -7.21 -6.35
C THR A 139 -19.25 -7.99 -7.30
N SER A 140 -19.98 -8.98 -6.79
CA SER A 140 -20.92 -9.79 -7.55
C SER A 140 -22.08 -9.00 -8.15
N ASP A 141 -22.47 -7.91 -7.46
CA ASP A 141 -23.64 -7.11 -7.79
C ASP A 141 -23.39 -6.07 -8.89
N TYR A 142 -22.13 -5.92 -9.30
CA TYR A 142 -21.80 -5.05 -10.43
C TYR A 142 -22.06 -5.75 -11.75
N GLU A 143 -22.69 -5.02 -12.69
CA GLU A 143 -22.95 -5.54 -14.03
C GLU A 143 -21.64 -5.75 -14.83
N PRO A 144 -21.60 -6.74 -15.73
CA PRO A 144 -20.49 -6.91 -16.65
C PRO A 144 -20.21 -5.62 -17.44
N GLY A 145 -18.95 -5.19 -17.48
CA GLY A 145 -18.56 -3.93 -18.13
C GLY A 145 -18.41 -2.75 -17.18
N SER A 146 -18.99 -2.80 -15.95
CA SER A 146 -18.86 -1.75 -14.93
C SER A 146 -17.41 -1.45 -14.55
N GLU A 147 -16.51 -2.41 -14.74
CA GLU A 147 -15.06 -2.20 -14.51
C GLU A 147 -14.44 -1.17 -15.46
N ASN A 148 -15.13 -0.80 -16.54
CA ASN A 148 -14.70 0.21 -17.50
C ASN A 148 -15.31 1.58 -17.21
N ASP A 149 -16.30 1.68 -16.33
CA ASP A 149 -16.89 2.94 -15.90
C ASP A 149 -16.02 3.60 -14.81
N PRO A 150 -15.40 4.77 -15.08
CA PRO A 150 -14.56 5.46 -14.12
C PRO A 150 -15.31 5.89 -12.86
N ALA A 151 -16.62 6.18 -12.94
CA ALA A 151 -17.42 6.62 -11.80
C ALA A 151 -17.66 5.44 -10.84
N VAL A 152 -18.08 4.28 -11.37
CA VAL A 152 -18.27 3.06 -10.59
C VAL A 152 -16.97 2.61 -9.91
N VAL A 153 -15.87 2.62 -10.65
CA VAL A 153 -14.55 2.24 -10.14
C VAL A 153 -14.08 3.21 -9.06
N ALA A 154 -14.31 4.51 -9.21
CA ALA A 154 -13.95 5.51 -8.22
C ALA A 154 -14.79 5.35 -6.93
N ASP A 155 -16.10 5.18 -7.06
CA ASP A 155 -17.00 4.97 -5.91
C ASP A 155 -16.58 3.75 -5.09
N LEU A 156 -16.38 2.60 -5.73
CA LEU A 156 -15.91 1.38 -5.04
C LEU A 156 -14.55 1.60 -4.36
N SER A 157 -13.64 2.29 -5.05
CA SER A 157 -12.31 2.62 -4.50
C SER A 157 -12.41 3.51 -3.26
N ASP A 158 -13.25 4.54 -3.29
CA ASP A 158 -13.45 5.47 -2.18
C ASP A 158 -14.20 4.80 -1.01
N ARG A 159 -15.15 3.91 -1.30
CA ARG A 159 -15.82 3.09 -0.28
C ARG A 159 -14.83 2.20 0.47
N VAL A 160 -13.95 1.51 -0.24
CA VAL A 160 -12.89 0.69 0.37
C VAL A 160 -11.95 1.55 1.20
N ARG A 161 -11.48 2.68 0.65
CA ARG A 161 -10.60 3.63 1.36
C ARG A 161 -11.26 4.16 2.63
N GLY A 162 -12.52 4.57 2.55
CA GLY A 162 -13.28 5.07 3.69
C GLY A 162 -13.47 4.01 4.79
N THR A 163 -13.66 2.75 4.40
CA THR A 163 -13.75 1.63 5.36
C THR A 163 -12.44 1.45 6.11
N ILE A 164 -11.30 1.43 5.40
CA ILE A 164 -9.98 1.31 6.05
C ILE A 164 -9.70 2.53 6.93
N GLN A 165 -10.02 3.74 6.46
CA GLN A 165 -9.76 4.97 7.22
C GLN A 165 -10.54 5.01 8.55
N ARG A 166 -11.82 4.63 8.54
CA ARG A 166 -12.61 4.54 9.78
C ARG A 166 -12.06 3.49 10.73
N LYS A 167 -11.67 2.34 10.20
CA LYS A 167 -11.09 1.26 11.02
C LYS A 167 -9.77 1.67 11.65
N LEU A 168 -8.89 2.34 10.89
CA LEU A 168 -7.63 2.91 11.43
C LEU A 168 -7.89 3.86 12.60
N GLY A 169 -8.90 4.74 12.50
CA GLY A 169 -9.27 5.63 13.59
C GLY A 169 -9.68 4.90 14.87
N GLY A 170 -10.50 3.85 14.75
CA GLY A 170 -10.88 3.02 15.89
C GLY A 170 -9.69 2.30 16.53
N LEU A 171 -8.87 1.63 15.71
CA LEU A 171 -7.70 0.89 16.20
C LEU A 171 -6.67 1.80 16.88
N LEU A 172 -6.48 3.01 16.39
CA LEU A 172 -5.59 3.98 17.01
C LEU A 172 -6.11 4.46 18.37
N ALA A 173 -7.42 4.64 18.51
CA ALA A 173 -8.02 5.00 19.79
C ALA A 173 -7.87 3.88 20.85
N GLU A 174 -7.93 2.62 20.41
CA GLU A 174 -7.83 1.44 21.28
C GLU A 174 -6.38 1.07 21.63
N ARG A 175 -5.45 1.29 20.70
CA ARG A 175 -4.07 0.81 20.83
C ARG A 175 -3.27 1.48 21.95
N GLY A 176 -3.51 2.76 22.23
CA GLY A 176 -2.67 3.56 23.10
C GLY A 176 -1.31 3.94 22.45
N PRO A 177 -0.21 4.09 23.26
CA PRO A 177 1.09 4.53 22.76
C PRO A 177 1.64 3.64 21.64
N ALA A 178 2.37 4.25 20.71
CA ALA A 178 2.98 3.57 19.56
C ALA A 178 4.16 2.68 19.98
N PHE A 179 4.91 3.17 20.93
CA PHE A 179 6.10 2.54 21.49
C PHE A 179 5.80 2.22 22.95
N ALA A 180 5.77 0.96 23.29
CA ALA A 180 5.56 0.45 24.65
C ALA A 180 6.75 -0.40 25.04
#